data_76d824b948fff17eaa2e74f3a0039b29
#
_entry.id   76d824b948fff17eaa2e74f3a0039b29
#
_cell.length_a   1.000
_cell.length_b   1.000
_cell.length_c   1.000
_cell.angle_alpha   90.00
_cell.angle_beta   90.00
_cell.angle_gamma   90.00
#
_symmetry.space_group_name_H-M   'P 1'
#
loop_
_entity.id
_entity.type
_entity.pdbx_description
1 polymer ?
#
loop_
_entity_poly.entity_id
_entity_poly.type
_entity_poly.pdbx_seq_one_letter_code
_entity_poly.pdbx_strand_id
1 'polypeptide(L)'
;YFQCGKFTAARYLEVLRKVTHNDAQLQVIFSELENALDLGYKDIISAGRQIKQVLSNYSNSDTSKFNEWLNQLTVYVSQKISSHLYTVSKADLIAFKATPPIYNEESRSVDGRMIIRDNFEALLKKYDTLLMFGEDVGKIGDVNQGLEGLQAKFGALRIADTGIREASIVGQGIGMALRGLRPIAEIQYLDYILYCIQILSDDLSSMNYRTVGQQIAPLIIRTRGHRLEGIWHSGSPMGGMIHLLRGMHILVPRNMVQAAGFYNTLMIIEQPTIVVESLNGYRLKEKCPSNLGEFTLELGKIEILMQGTDITVVSYGSTLRIVQEASKRLQQAGISIEVIDIQCLIPFDLKEEIRKSVAKTNRLLIVDEDVPGGASSYILQQLIEKQNVFPLLDSAPKLVSAKAHRP
;
A
#
# COMPACT_ATOMS: atom_id res chain seq x y z
N TYR A 1 -1.41 -25.46 11.07
CA TYR A 1 -0.44 -25.35 9.99
C TYR A 1 0.54 -26.53 9.98
N PHE A 2 1.17 -26.85 11.13
CA PHE A 2 2.15 -27.93 11.24
C PHE A 2 1.58 -29.35 11.04
N GLN A 3 0.38 -29.65 11.53
CA GLN A 3 -0.21 -30.98 11.40
C GLN A 3 -0.69 -31.32 9.98
N CYS A 4 -1.19 -30.36 9.22
CA CYS A 4 -1.54 -30.54 7.81
C CYS A 4 -0.31 -30.78 6.92
N GLY A 5 0.84 -30.19 7.28
CA GLY A 5 2.10 -30.39 6.55
C GLY A 5 2.65 -31.81 6.62
N LYS A 6 2.59 -32.47 7.80
CA LYS A 6 3.11 -33.85 7.98
C LYS A 6 2.36 -34.90 7.15
N PHE A 7 1.03 -34.81 7.08
CA PHE A 7 0.22 -35.75 6.29
C PHE A 7 0.45 -35.62 4.78
N THR A 8 0.66 -34.40 4.32
CA THR A 8 0.92 -34.10 2.91
C THR A 8 2.34 -34.49 2.51
N ALA A 9 3.31 -34.27 3.40
CA ALA A 9 4.71 -34.60 3.19
C ALA A 9 4.94 -36.11 2.98
N ALA A 10 4.30 -36.97 3.79
CA ALA A 10 4.38 -38.44 3.63
C ALA A 10 3.90 -38.91 2.26
N ARG A 11 2.85 -38.31 1.71
CA ARG A 11 2.34 -38.61 0.38
C ARG A 11 3.31 -38.22 -0.75
N TYR A 12 4.05 -37.15 -0.58
CA TYR A 12 5.05 -36.69 -1.54
C TYR A 12 6.33 -37.51 -1.47
N LEU A 13 6.74 -37.99 -0.31
CA LEU A 13 7.84 -38.94 -0.16
C LEU A 13 7.58 -40.25 -0.97
N GLU A 14 6.34 -40.72 -0.97
CA GLU A 14 5.98 -41.91 -1.75
C GLU A 14 6.10 -41.70 -3.28
N VAL A 15 5.79 -40.47 -3.77
CA VAL A 15 6.00 -40.11 -5.18
C VAL A 15 7.48 -40.02 -5.50
N LEU A 16 8.28 -39.43 -4.63
CA LEU A 16 9.72 -39.32 -4.79
C LEU A 16 10.39 -40.71 -4.85
N ARG A 17 9.98 -41.66 -3.99
CA ARG A 17 10.50 -43.04 -3.99
C ARG A 17 10.24 -43.80 -5.31
N LYS A 18 9.15 -43.51 -6.03
CA LYS A 18 8.83 -44.16 -7.31
C LYS A 18 9.77 -43.75 -8.46
N VAL A 19 10.51 -42.67 -8.30
CA VAL A 19 11.43 -42.15 -9.33
C VAL A 19 12.86 -42.67 -9.16
N THR A 20 13.15 -43.45 -8.10
CA THR A 20 14.50 -43.87 -7.73
C THR A 20 15.03 -45.02 -8.53
N HIS A 21 16.16 -44.77 -9.19
CA HIS A 21 17.15 -45.77 -9.57
C HIS A 21 18.10 -46.03 -8.38
N ASN A 22 18.88 -47.09 -8.38
CA ASN A 22 19.86 -47.47 -7.35
C ASN A 22 21.10 -46.51 -7.35
N ASP A 23 20.88 -45.22 -7.28
CA ASP A 23 21.91 -44.19 -7.23
C ASP A 23 22.21 -43.81 -5.78
N ALA A 24 23.49 -43.84 -5.40
CA ALA A 24 23.93 -43.56 -4.05
C ALA A 24 23.58 -42.12 -3.60
N GLN A 25 23.59 -41.15 -4.52
CA GLN A 25 23.22 -39.74 -4.20
C GLN A 25 21.71 -39.62 -3.93
N LEU A 26 20.89 -40.34 -4.68
CA LEU A 26 19.44 -40.38 -4.43
C LEU A 26 19.13 -41.02 -3.08
N GLN A 27 19.85 -42.09 -2.70
CA GLN A 27 19.68 -42.72 -1.38
C GLN A 27 20.01 -41.78 -0.22
N VAL A 28 21.03 -40.93 -0.35
CA VAL A 28 21.38 -39.93 0.66
C VAL A 28 20.24 -38.91 0.80
N ILE A 29 19.73 -38.36 -0.31
CA ILE A 29 18.62 -37.38 -0.29
C ILE A 29 17.38 -37.96 0.40
N PHE A 30 17.06 -39.24 0.14
CA PHE A 30 15.93 -39.91 0.79
C PHE A 30 16.16 -40.13 2.28
N SER A 31 17.37 -40.58 2.67
CA SER A 31 17.73 -40.77 4.07
C SER A 31 17.62 -39.43 4.87
N GLU A 32 18.05 -38.31 4.28
CA GLU A 32 17.92 -36.99 4.90
C GLU A 32 16.44 -36.60 5.10
N LEU A 33 15.60 -36.84 4.11
CA LEU A 33 14.15 -36.58 4.22
C LEU A 33 13.46 -37.47 5.26
N GLU A 34 13.82 -38.76 5.34
CA GLU A 34 13.23 -39.70 6.29
C GLU A 34 13.62 -39.41 7.73
N ASN A 35 14.85 -38.92 7.93
CA ASN A 35 15.38 -38.57 9.26
C ASN A 35 15.00 -37.11 9.68
N ALA A 36 14.38 -36.34 8.83
CA ALA A 36 13.98 -34.96 9.16
C ALA A 36 12.89 -34.95 10.24
N LEU A 37 13.16 -34.29 11.36
CA LEU A 37 12.23 -34.20 12.50
C LEU A 37 10.92 -33.48 12.16
N ASP A 38 10.97 -32.50 11.26
CA ASP A 38 9.86 -31.61 10.92
C ASP A 38 9.82 -31.38 9.41
N LEU A 39 9.41 -32.41 8.66
CA LEU A 39 9.37 -32.38 7.21
C LEU A 39 8.31 -31.42 6.69
N GLY A 40 8.73 -30.37 5.99
CA GLY A 40 7.87 -29.35 5.40
C GLY A 40 7.93 -29.32 3.86
N TYR A 41 7.09 -28.53 3.25
CA TYR A 41 7.11 -28.32 1.79
C TYR A 41 8.47 -27.83 1.26
N LYS A 42 9.19 -27.01 2.04
CA LYS A 42 10.52 -26.51 1.68
C LYS A 42 11.50 -27.66 1.46
N ASP A 43 11.49 -28.65 2.36
CA ASP A 43 12.41 -29.78 2.31
C ASP A 43 12.09 -30.67 1.12
N ILE A 44 10.82 -30.92 0.84
CA ILE A 44 10.36 -31.71 -0.30
C ILE A 44 10.71 -31.04 -1.63
N ILE A 45 10.52 -29.71 -1.76
CA ILE A 45 10.88 -28.98 -2.98
C ILE A 45 12.39 -28.94 -3.16
N SER A 46 13.16 -28.75 -2.07
CA SER A 46 14.63 -28.78 -2.09
C SER A 46 15.15 -30.14 -2.57
N ALA A 47 14.67 -31.22 -1.95
CA ALA A 47 15.02 -32.59 -2.35
C ALA A 47 14.59 -32.89 -3.80
N GLY A 48 13.39 -32.46 -4.20
CA GLY A 48 12.92 -32.58 -5.58
C GLY A 48 13.84 -31.90 -6.60
N ARG A 49 14.39 -30.70 -6.26
CA ARG A 49 15.37 -30.02 -7.12
C ARG A 49 16.70 -30.75 -7.17
N GLN A 50 17.20 -31.31 -6.06
CA GLN A 50 18.41 -32.10 -6.01
C GLN A 50 18.24 -33.40 -6.82
N ILE A 51 17.12 -34.10 -6.66
CA ILE A 51 16.77 -35.29 -7.45
C ILE A 51 16.73 -34.95 -8.95
N LYS A 52 16.11 -33.84 -9.34
CA LYS A 52 16.10 -33.38 -10.74
C LYS A 52 17.51 -33.17 -11.28
N GLN A 53 18.41 -32.59 -10.48
CA GLN A 53 19.81 -32.37 -10.86
C GLN A 53 20.55 -33.71 -11.04
N VAL A 54 20.39 -34.66 -10.13
CA VAL A 54 21.00 -36.01 -10.25
C VAL A 54 20.46 -36.70 -11.49
N LEU A 55 19.14 -36.72 -11.70
CA LEU A 55 18.50 -37.36 -12.85
C LEU A 55 18.89 -36.75 -14.20
N SER A 56 19.28 -35.48 -14.24
CA SER A 56 19.75 -34.83 -15.47
C SER A 56 21.07 -35.37 -16.00
N ASN A 57 21.82 -36.10 -15.17
CA ASN A 57 23.06 -36.78 -15.57
C ASN A 57 22.80 -38.11 -16.28
N TYR A 58 21.56 -38.59 -16.30
CA TYR A 58 21.20 -39.87 -16.93
C TYR A 58 20.45 -39.61 -18.24
N SER A 59 21.09 -39.90 -19.36
CA SER A 59 20.60 -39.60 -20.72
C SER A 59 19.36 -40.40 -21.18
N ASN A 60 18.88 -41.39 -20.42
CA ASN A 60 17.77 -42.28 -20.80
C ASN A 60 16.57 -42.28 -19.85
N SER A 61 16.47 -41.35 -18.91
CA SER A 61 15.34 -41.31 -17.97
C SER A 61 14.25 -40.33 -18.44
N ASP A 62 13.03 -40.83 -18.62
CA ASP A 62 11.86 -39.97 -18.81
C ASP A 62 11.52 -39.29 -17.48
N THR A 63 12.08 -38.10 -17.30
CA THR A 63 11.87 -37.24 -16.11
C THR A 63 10.71 -36.25 -16.28
N SER A 64 10.00 -36.29 -17.40
CA SER A 64 8.97 -35.31 -17.76
C SER A 64 7.85 -35.26 -16.71
N LYS A 65 7.31 -36.37 -16.29
CA LYS A 65 6.25 -36.44 -15.26
C LYS A 65 6.70 -35.97 -13.89
N PHE A 66 7.95 -36.28 -13.53
CA PHE A 66 8.53 -35.80 -12.28
C PHE A 66 8.73 -34.27 -12.29
N ASN A 67 9.25 -33.75 -13.38
CA ASN A 67 9.43 -32.27 -13.55
C ASN A 67 8.10 -31.54 -13.53
N GLU A 68 7.08 -32.09 -14.18
CA GLU A 68 5.73 -31.52 -14.16
C GLU A 68 5.15 -31.52 -12.74
N TRP A 69 5.25 -32.63 -12.02
CA TRP A 69 4.83 -32.71 -10.62
C TRP A 69 5.58 -31.71 -9.72
N LEU A 70 6.90 -31.62 -9.84
CA LEU A 70 7.71 -30.68 -9.05
C LEU A 70 7.32 -29.21 -9.32
N ASN A 71 7.06 -28.89 -10.59
CA ASN A 71 6.57 -27.57 -10.98
C ASN A 71 5.19 -27.29 -10.40
N GLN A 72 4.25 -28.22 -10.51
CA GLN A 72 2.90 -28.10 -9.93
C GLN A 72 2.95 -27.92 -8.41
N LEU A 73 3.79 -28.71 -7.72
CA LEU A 73 4.00 -28.57 -6.29
C LEU A 73 4.60 -27.19 -5.93
N THR A 74 5.61 -26.76 -6.68
CA THR A 74 6.26 -25.45 -6.44
C THR A 74 5.27 -24.30 -6.63
N VAL A 75 4.43 -24.35 -7.67
CA VAL A 75 3.38 -23.34 -7.92
C VAL A 75 2.34 -23.37 -6.80
N TYR A 76 1.84 -24.56 -6.44
CA TYR A 76 0.87 -24.72 -5.34
C TYR A 76 1.39 -24.14 -4.02
N VAL A 77 2.62 -24.49 -3.65
CA VAL A 77 3.22 -24.01 -2.39
C VAL A 77 3.47 -22.52 -2.44
N SER A 78 3.95 -22.00 -3.57
CA SER A 78 4.13 -20.57 -3.76
C SER A 78 2.82 -19.80 -3.59
N GLN A 79 1.74 -20.24 -4.22
CA GLN A 79 0.41 -19.65 -4.07
C GLN A 79 -0.12 -19.72 -2.64
N LYS A 80 0.08 -20.87 -1.97
CA LYS A 80 -0.34 -21.06 -0.58
C LYS A 80 0.40 -20.14 0.40
N ILE A 81 1.71 -19.94 0.21
CA ILE A 81 2.54 -19.11 1.07
C ILE A 81 2.31 -17.62 0.79
N SER A 82 2.06 -17.25 -0.47
CA SER A 82 1.85 -15.84 -0.88
C SER A 82 0.39 -15.39 -0.82
N SER A 83 -0.54 -16.26 -0.41
CA SER A 83 -1.95 -15.91 -0.27
C SER A 83 -2.23 -15.08 0.98
N HIS A 84 -3.35 -14.35 0.97
CA HIS A 84 -3.88 -13.64 2.13
C HIS A 84 -3.00 -12.51 2.69
N LEU A 85 -2.04 -11.99 1.93
CA LEU A 85 -1.30 -10.81 2.37
C LEU A 85 -2.21 -9.57 2.41
N TYR A 86 -3.03 -9.40 1.39
CA TYR A 86 -4.07 -8.36 1.31
C TYR A 86 -5.45 -8.99 1.39
N THR A 87 -6.42 -8.24 1.91
CA THR A 87 -7.82 -8.67 2.01
C THR A 87 -8.55 -8.57 0.68
N VAL A 88 -8.11 -7.65 -0.17
CA VAL A 88 -8.68 -7.39 -1.50
C VAL A 88 -7.66 -7.73 -2.58
N SER A 89 -8.08 -8.47 -3.59
CA SER A 89 -7.19 -8.86 -4.69
C SER A 89 -6.90 -7.69 -5.64
N LYS A 90 -5.76 -7.78 -6.36
CA LYS A 90 -5.43 -6.84 -7.44
C LYS A 90 -6.55 -6.78 -8.49
N ALA A 91 -7.17 -7.90 -8.81
CA ALA A 91 -8.25 -7.99 -9.79
C ALA A 91 -9.49 -7.21 -9.34
N ASP A 92 -9.87 -7.34 -8.07
CA ASP A 92 -11.02 -6.61 -7.51
C ASP A 92 -10.77 -5.10 -7.49
N LEU A 93 -9.56 -4.67 -7.14
CA LEU A 93 -9.17 -3.26 -7.18
C LEU A 93 -9.23 -2.68 -8.60
N ILE A 94 -8.78 -3.44 -9.60
CA ILE A 94 -8.86 -3.02 -11.02
C ILE A 94 -10.31 -2.98 -11.52
N ALA A 95 -11.16 -3.89 -11.03
CA ALA A 95 -12.57 -3.97 -11.39
C ALA A 95 -13.43 -2.92 -10.68
N PHE A 96 -12.95 -2.37 -9.54
CA PHE A 96 -13.66 -1.33 -8.80
C PHE A 96 -13.88 -0.10 -9.68
N LYS A 97 -15.13 0.38 -9.72
CA LYS A 97 -15.49 1.59 -10.47
C LYS A 97 -15.83 2.70 -9.49
N ALA A 98 -15.06 3.76 -9.55
CA ALA A 98 -15.28 4.94 -8.73
C ALA A 98 -16.51 5.73 -9.18
N THR A 99 -17.19 6.32 -8.22
CA THR A 99 -18.20 7.36 -8.45
C THR A 99 -17.48 8.71 -8.46
N PRO A 100 -17.54 9.50 -9.54
CA PRO A 100 -16.81 10.76 -9.62
C PRO A 100 -17.38 11.82 -8.67
N PRO A 101 -16.57 12.80 -8.26
CA PRO A 101 -17.05 13.98 -7.56
C PRO A 101 -17.92 14.83 -8.51
N ILE A 102 -19.05 15.31 -7.99
CA ILE A 102 -20.01 16.15 -8.74
C ILE A 102 -19.83 17.61 -8.32
N TYR A 103 -19.70 18.49 -9.31
CA TYR A 103 -19.62 19.91 -9.11
C TYR A 103 -20.78 20.61 -9.85
N ASN A 104 -21.45 21.51 -9.17
CA ASN A 104 -22.55 22.31 -9.70
C ASN A 104 -22.24 23.80 -9.50
N GLU A 105 -23.19 24.68 -9.87
CA GLU A 105 -23.05 26.13 -9.72
C GLU A 105 -22.94 26.56 -8.26
N GLU A 106 -23.52 25.81 -7.33
CA GLU A 106 -23.47 26.05 -5.90
C GLU A 106 -22.19 25.57 -5.23
N SER A 107 -21.35 24.80 -5.95
CA SER A 107 -20.08 24.28 -5.44
C SER A 107 -19.11 25.41 -5.12
N ARG A 108 -19.02 25.75 -3.83
CA ARG A 108 -18.19 26.84 -3.34
C ARG A 108 -16.73 26.42 -3.19
N SER A 109 -15.82 27.40 -3.29
CA SER A 109 -14.42 27.21 -2.91
C SER A 109 -14.28 27.42 -1.41
N VAL A 110 -13.88 26.37 -0.69
CA VAL A 110 -13.76 26.36 0.78
C VAL A 110 -12.37 25.87 1.19
N ASP A 111 -12.01 26.06 2.47
CA ASP A 111 -10.79 25.45 3.02
C ASP A 111 -10.89 23.93 2.97
N GLY A 112 -9.80 23.26 2.64
CA GLY A 112 -9.76 21.80 2.57
C GLY A 112 -10.21 21.11 3.85
N ARG A 113 -9.93 21.70 5.04
CA ARG A 113 -10.42 21.20 6.32
C ARG A 113 -11.95 21.08 6.38
N MET A 114 -12.67 21.98 5.73
CA MET A 114 -14.14 21.92 5.68
C MET A 114 -14.64 20.77 4.83
N ILE A 115 -13.95 20.47 3.72
CA ILE A 115 -14.27 19.33 2.86
C ILE A 115 -14.13 18.03 3.63
N ILE A 116 -13.01 17.85 4.35
CA ILE A 116 -12.77 16.64 5.16
C ILE A 116 -13.79 16.53 6.28
N ARG A 117 -14.06 17.62 7.01
CA ARG A 117 -15.06 17.65 8.09
C ARG A 117 -16.45 17.25 7.58
N ASP A 118 -16.90 17.88 6.51
CA ASP A 118 -18.25 17.67 5.98
C ASP A 118 -18.38 16.27 5.34
N ASN A 119 -17.30 15.74 4.77
CA ASN A 119 -17.25 14.37 4.29
C ASN A 119 -17.35 13.35 5.44
N PHE A 120 -16.61 13.56 6.54
CA PHE A 120 -16.73 12.70 7.71
C PHE A 120 -18.10 12.82 8.38
N GLU A 121 -18.69 14.00 8.39
CA GLU A 121 -20.07 14.16 8.84
C GLU A 121 -21.03 13.30 8.02
N ALA A 122 -20.91 13.30 6.70
CA ALA A 122 -21.72 12.48 5.81
C ALA A 122 -21.50 10.97 6.07
N LEU A 123 -20.24 10.54 6.24
CA LEU A 123 -19.91 9.17 6.56
C LEU A 123 -20.43 8.72 7.92
N LEU A 124 -20.32 9.56 8.96
CA LEU A 124 -20.85 9.27 10.30
C LEU A 124 -22.39 9.13 10.33
N LYS A 125 -23.09 9.86 9.47
CA LYS A 125 -24.55 9.70 9.28
C LYS A 125 -24.89 8.40 8.56
N LYS A 126 -24.03 7.97 7.63
CA LYS A 126 -24.27 6.80 6.77
C LYS A 126 -23.88 5.48 7.43
N TYR A 127 -22.82 5.48 8.24
CA TYR A 127 -22.24 4.27 8.83
C TYR A 127 -22.27 4.31 10.36
N ASP A 128 -23.17 3.59 10.96
CA ASP A 128 -23.29 3.52 12.44
C ASP A 128 -22.07 2.87 13.11
N THR A 129 -21.34 2.05 12.37
CA THR A 129 -20.12 1.38 12.83
C THR A 129 -18.87 2.25 12.76
N LEU A 130 -18.92 3.41 12.11
CA LEU A 130 -17.79 4.31 11.99
C LEU A 130 -17.48 5.01 13.31
N LEU A 131 -16.24 4.89 13.77
CA LEU A 131 -15.68 5.56 14.94
C LEU A 131 -14.42 6.32 14.54
N MET A 132 -14.19 7.48 15.15
CA MET A 132 -12.98 8.26 14.95
C MET A 132 -12.38 8.62 16.32
N PHE A 133 -11.09 8.38 16.49
CA PHE A 133 -10.42 8.65 17.76
C PHE A 133 -8.92 8.85 17.59
N GLY A 134 -8.32 9.54 18.53
CA GLY A 134 -6.90 9.88 18.55
C GLY A 134 -6.65 11.04 19.50
N GLU A 135 -5.41 11.52 19.54
CA GLU A 135 -5.06 12.71 20.32
C GLU A 135 -5.73 13.95 19.70
N ASP A 136 -6.42 14.73 20.54
CA ASP A 136 -7.11 15.98 20.14
C ASP A 136 -8.22 15.82 19.07
N VAL A 137 -8.64 14.60 18.77
CA VAL A 137 -9.66 14.29 17.75
C VAL A 137 -11.05 14.77 18.16
N GLY A 138 -11.38 14.66 19.46
CA GLY A 138 -12.72 14.89 19.97
C GLY A 138 -13.07 16.35 20.13
N LYS A 139 -12.68 16.94 21.26
CA LYS A 139 -13.17 18.27 21.70
C LYS A 139 -12.76 19.40 20.75
N ILE A 140 -11.52 19.44 20.30
CA ILE A 140 -11.04 20.49 19.40
C ILE A 140 -11.20 20.12 17.93
N GLY A 141 -11.48 18.86 17.61
CA GLY A 141 -11.73 18.40 16.25
C GLY A 141 -10.49 18.26 15.39
N ASP A 142 -9.43 17.70 15.95
CA ASP A 142 -8.03 17.58 15.53
C ASP A 142 -7.27 18.92 15.46
N VAL A 143 -5.95 18.86 15.42
CA VAL A 143 -5.05 20.04 15.40
C VAL A 143 -5.22 20.94 14.17
N ASN A 144 -5.81 20.45 13.11
CA ASN A 144 -6.13 21.21 11.88
C ASN A 144 -7.62 21.47 11.72
N GLN A 145 -8.44 21.08 12.70
CA GLN A 145 -9.89 21.29 12.72
C GLN A 145 -10.64 20.59 11.57
N GLY A 146 -10.10 19.46 11.09
CA GLY A 146 -10.78 18.62 10.10
C GLY A 146 -11.95 17.82 10.67
N LEU A 147 -12.18 17.85 12.00
CA LEU A 147 -13.27 17.20 12.70
C LEU A 147 -14.03 18.18 13.63
N GLU A 148 -13.80 19.47 13.46
CA GLU A 148 -14.39 20.53 14.32
C GLU A 148 -15.92 20.37 14.45
N GLY A 149 -16.40 20.31 15.71
CA GLY A 149 -17.82 20.24 16.03
C GLY A 149 -18.47 18.86 15.89
N LEU A 150 -17.77 17.86 15.32
CA LEU A 150 -18.37 16.56 15.08
C LEU A 150 -18.59 15.75 16.39
N GLN A 151 -17.73 15.90 17.41
CA GLN A 151 -17.97 15.26 18.71
C GLN A 151 -19.25 15.77 19.36
N ALA A 152 -19.51 17.06 19.32
CA ALA A 152 -20.74 17.63 19.86
C ALA A 152 -22.00 17.11 19.15
N LYS A 153 -21.88 16.76 17.85
CA LYS A 153 -22.99 16.30 17.02
C LYS A 153 -23.23 14.80 17.13
N PHE A 154 -22.18 13.98 17.21
CA PHE A 154 -22.27 12.52 17.18
C PHE A 154 -21.97 11.85 18.52
N GLY A 155 -21.48 12.60 19.51
CA GLY A 155 -21.16 12.12 20.84
C GLY A 155 -19.73 11.58 20.99
N ALA A 156 -19.25 11.55 22.24
CA ALA A 156 -17.88 11.14 22.56
C ALA A 156 -17.60 9.64 22.35
N LEU A 157 -18.65 8.80 22.21
CA LEU A 157 -18.46 7.39 21.86
C LEU A 157 -18.15 7.19 20.37
N ARG A 158 -18.55 8.14 19.54
CA ARG A 158 -18.31 8.09 18.09
C ARG A 158 -17.05 8.86 17.67
N ILE A 159 -16.74 9.93 18.40
CA ILE A 159 -15.57 10.78 18.15
C ILE A 159 -14.92 11.05 19.49
N ALA A 160 -13.76 10.46 19.73
CA ALA A 160 -13.15 10.42 21.05
C ALA A 160 -11.71 10.95 21.07
N ASP A 161 -11.39 11.66 22.14
CA ASP A 161 -10.01 11.95 22.50
C ASP A 161 -9.36 10.73 23.14
N THR A 162 -8.08 10.55 22.94
CA THR A 162 -7.24 9.54 23.59
C THR A 162 -6.07 10.18 24.33
N GLY A 163 -5.38 9.41 25.16
CA GLY A 163 -4.07 9.81 25.65
C GLY A 163 -3.00 9.75 24.55
N ILE A 164 -1.88 10.42 24.79
CA ILE A 164 -0.72 10.48 23.89
C ILE A 164 0.04 9.17 23.93
N ARG A 165 -0.40 8.20 23.12
CA ARG A 165 0.26 6.89 22.98
C ARG A 165 -0.20 6.18 21.71
N GLU A 166 0.54 6.37 20.64
CA GLU A 166 0.21 5.89 19.29
C GLU A 166 0.06 4.37 19.24
N ALA A 167 0.91 3.64 19.95
CA ALA A 167 0.79 2.19 20.07
C ALA A 167 -0.56 1.74 20.64
N SER A 168 -1.07 2.45 21.67
CA SER A 168 -2.37 2.15 22.26
C SER A 168 -3.53 2.55 21.34
N ILE A 169 -3.39 3.67 20.62
CA ILE A 169 -4.39 4.12 19.63
C ILE A 169 -4.56 3.07 18.54
N VAL A 170 -3.46 2.59 17.96
CA VAL A 170 -3.51 1.54 16.94
C VAL A 170 -4.05 0.23 17.50
N GLY A 171 -3.60 -0.20 18.70
CA GLY A 171 -4.09 -1.42 19.35
C GLY A 171 -5.60 -1.40 19.63
N GLN A 172 -6.14 -0.27 20.08
CA GLN A 172 -7.59 -0.07 20.23
C GLN A 172 -8.31 -0.18 18.88
N GLY A 173 -7.76 0.46 17.83
CA GLY A 173 -8.32 0.37 16.49
C GLY A 173 -8.39 -1.05 15.96
N ILE A 174 -7.35 -1.86 16.15
CA ILE A 174 -7.34 -3.28 15.80
C ILE A 174 -8.45 -4.02 16.54
N GLY A 175 -8.54 -3.84 17.86
CA GLY A 175 -9.57 -4.48 18.68
C GLY A 175 -10.99 -4.11 18.25
N MET A 176 -11.27 -2.85 17.97
CA MET A 176 -12.55 -2.36 17.47
C MET A 176 -12.89 -2.96 16.09
N ALA A 177 -11.92 -2.98 15.17
CA ALA A 177 -12.10 -3.54 13.84
C ALA A 177 -12.41 -5.05 13.89
N LEU A 178 -11.74 -5.81 14.74
CA LEU A 178 -12.02 -7.24 14.98
C LEU A 178 -13.42 -7.49 15.56
N ARG A 179 -14.03 -6.49 16.18
CA ARG A 179 -15.42 -6.56 16.70
C ARG A 179 -16.46 -6.07 15.69
N GLY A 180 -16.08 -5.85 14.43
CA GLY A 180 -16.99 -5.43 13.34
C GLY A 180 -17.26 -3.93 13.27
N LEU A 181 -16.50 -3.11 14.00
CA LEU A 181 -16.54 -1.66 13.84
C LEU A 181 -15.64 -1.19 12.69
N ARG A 182 -15.84 0.04 12.22
CA ARG A 182 -15.02 0.68 11.19
C ARG A 182 -14.24 1.86 11.80
N PRO A 183 -13.17 1.60 12.52
CA PRO A 183 -12.40 2.65 13.18
C PRO A 183 -11.52 3.42 12.20
N ILE A 184 -11.48 4.74 12.40
CA ILE A 184 -10.44 5.61 11.88
C ILE A 184 -9.64 6.07 13.09
N ALA A 185 -8.42 5.57 13.23
CA ALA A 185 -7.49 5.94 14.28
C ALA A 185 -6.55 7.02 13.78
N GLU A 186 -6.50 8.16 14.48
CA GLU A 186 -5.62 9.24 14.10
C GLU A 186 -4.29 9.17 14.83
N ILE A 187 -3.21 9.21 14.05
CA ILE A 187 -1.86 9.51 14.50
C ILE A 187 -1.55 10.94 14.06
N GLN A 188 -1.31 11.81 15.00
CA GLN A 188 -1.36 13.26 14.81
C GLN A 188 -0.42 13.78 13.70
N TYR A 189 0.80 13.22 13.61
CA TYR A 189 1.77 13.52 12.55
C TYR A 189 2.46 12.28 12.03
N LEU A 190 2.91 12.31 10.78
CA LEU A 190 3.48 11.15 10.08
C LEU A 190 4.73 10.57 10.77
N ASP A 191 5.60 11.39 11.32
CA ASP A 191 6.79 10.91 12.03
C ASP A 191 6.46 10.20 13.35
N TYR A 192 5.30 10.45 13.95
CA TYR A 192 4.83 9.71 15.12
C TYR A 192 4.39 8.27 14.82
N ILE A 193 4.22 7.92 13.55
CA ILE A 193 4.01 6.51 13.13
C ILE A 193 5.10 5.59 13.68
N LEU A 194 6.32 6.09 13.89
CA LEU A 194 7.43 5.32 14.45
C LEU A 194 7.11 4.74 15.84
N TYR A 195 6.26 5.41 16.65
CA TYR A 195 5.86 4.94 17.97
C TYR A 195 4.86 3.76 17.95
N CYS A 196 4.29 3.47 16.79
CA CYS A 196 3.36 2.35 16.60
C CYS A 196 3.74 1.44 15.42
N ILE A 197 4.90 1.66 14.79
CA ILE A 197 5.31 0.93 13.59
C ILE A 197 5.36 -0.59 13.80
N GLN A 198 5.77 -1.05 14.99
CA GLN A 198 5.80 -2.47 15.32
C GLN A 198 4.39 -3.06 15.30
N ILE A 199 3.41 -2.43 15.95
CA ILE A 199 2.02 -2.91 16.01
C ILE A 199 1.39 -2.88 14.62
N LEU A 200 1.69 -1.86 13.82
CA LEU A 200 1.25 -1.79 12.43
C LEU A 200 1.84 -2.92 11.58
N SER A 201 3.15 -3.22 11.75
CA SER A 201 3.86 -4.24 10.99
C SER A 201 3.48 -5.65 11.43
N ASP A 202 3.58 -5.95 12.74
CA ASP A 202 3.50 -7.31 13.23
C ASP A 202 2.06 -7.74 13.51
N ASP A 203 1.22 -6.83 14.02
CA ASP A 203 -0.15 -7.18 14.39
C ASP A 203 -1.16 -6.88 13.28
N LEU A 204 -1.20 -5.64 12.76
CA LEU A 204 -2.21 -5.23 11.81
C LEU A 204 -1.95 -5.78 10.41
N SER A 205 -0.78 -5.51 9.83
CA SER A 205 -0.47 -5.86 8.45
C SER A 205 -0.38 -7.38 8.21
N SER A 206 0.06 -8.14 9.22
CA SER A 206 0.22 -9.59 9.12
C SER A 206 -1.04 -10.38 9.45
N MET A 207 -2.08 -9.76 10.02
CA MET A 207 -3.25 -10.46 10.58
C MET A 207 -3.97 -11.34 9.57
N ASN A 208 -4.30 -10.81 8.42
CA ASN A 208 -4.98 -11.57 7.36
C ASN A 208 -4.13 -12.77 6.89
N TYR A 209 -2.82 -12.56 6.72
CA TYR A 209 -1.89 -13.60 6.32
C TYR A 209 -1.75 -14.70 7.37
N ARG A 210 -1.43 -14.38 8.62
CA ARG A 210 -1.18 -15.39 9.68
C ARG A 210 -2.44 -16.13 10.12
N THR A 211 -3.63 -15.57 9.88
CA THR A 211 -4.91 -16.25 10.12
C THR A 211 -5.50 -16.92 8.88
N VAL A 212 -4.78 -16.90 7.76
CA VAL A 212 -5.22 -17.50 6.48
C VAL A 212 -6.59 -16.97 6.04
N GLY A 213 -6.76 -15.65 6.13
CA GLY A 213 -8.01 -14.98 5.74
C GLY A 213 -9.16 -15.05 6.75
N GLN A 214 -8.94 -15.65 7.95
CA GLN A 214 -10.03 -15.82 8.93
C GLN A 214 -10.29 -14.56 9.77
N GLN A 215 -9.30 -13.70 9.91
CA GLN A 215 -9.43 -12.44 10.65
C GLN A 215 -8.97 -11.27 9.78
N ILE A 216 -9.81 -10.26 9.73
CA ILE A 216 -9.57 -9.01 9.03
C ILE A 216 -9.81 -7.87 10.01
N ALA A 217 -8.89 -6.94 10.09
CA ALA A 217 -9.04 -5.70 10.86
C ALA A 217 -8.98 -4.51 9.91
N PRO A 218 -10.09 -4.08 9.30
CA PRO A 218 -10.10 -3.00 8.31
C PRO A 218 -9.99 -1.62 8.97
N LEU A 219 -8.91 -1.42 9.71
CA LEU A 219 -8.56 -0.18 10.38
C LEU A 219 -8.00 0.83 9.38
N ILE A 220 -8.49 2.06 9.44
CA ILE A 220 -7.93 3.19 8.70
C ILE A 220 -7.08 4.01 9.67
N ILE A 221 -5.80 4.15 9.37
CA ILE A 221 -4.91 5.08 10.06
C ILE A 221 -4.93 6.40 9.30
N ARG A 222 -5.39 7.44 9.96
CA ARG A 222 -5.34 8.82 9.46
C ARG A 222 -4.12 9.50 10.04
N THR A 223 -3.29 10.09 9.20
CA THR A 223 -2.17 10.91 9.64
C THR A 223 -1.93 12.05 8.68
N ARG A 224 -1.11 13.01 9.04
CA ARG A 224 -0.75 14.14 8.21
C ARG A 224 0.74 14.40 8.20
N GLY A 225 1.25 14.81 7.10
CA GLY A 225 2.64 15.06 6.77
C GLY A 225 2.62 15.57 5.35
N HIS A 226 3.64 15.85 4.76
CA HIS A 226 4.97 15.28 4.73
C HIS A 226 5.92 16.44 4.87
N ARG A 227 7.07 16.27 5.45
CA ARG A 227 8.13 17.25 5.63
C ARG A 227 7.64 18.66 5.93
N LEU A 228 7.36 18.89 7.17
CA LEU A 228 7.03 20.19 7.71
C LEU A 228 8.30 20.93 8.14
N GLU A 229 8.13 22.16 8.55
CA GLU A 229 9.17 22.90 9.23
C GLU A 229 9.37 22.38 10.66
N GLY A 230 10.62 22.34 11.11
CA GLY A 230 11.00 21.93 12.45
C GLY A 230 11.27 20.44 12.61
N ILE A 231 12.10 20.12 13.59
CA ILE A 231 12.66 18.77 13.78
C ILE A 231 11.64 17.72 14.23
N TRP A 232 10.57 18.15 14.92
CA TRP A 232 9.63 17.25 15.59
C TRP A 232 8.46 16.79 14.73
N HIS A 233 8.15 17.51 13.65
CA HIS A 233 6.96 17.27 12.83
C HIS A 233 7.28 17.20 11.33
N SER A 234 8.54 17.00 11.00
CA SER A 234 9.04 17.06 9.63
C SER A 234 9.65 15.76 9.14
N GLY A 235 9.52 14.70 9.92
CA GLY A 235 9.96 13.37 9.52
C GLY A 235 9.10 12.82 8.39
N SER A 236 9.73 12.05 7.52
CA SER A 236 9.04 11.28 6.50
C SER A 236 9.58 9.85 6.53
N PRO A 237 9.00 8.96 7.34
CA PRO A 237 9.40 7.56 7.39
C PRO A 237 8.85 6.73 6.23
N MET A 238 8.50 7.36 5.10
CA MET A 238 7.76 6.74 4.01
C MET A 238 8.46 5.50 3.44
N GLY A 239 9.77 5.57 3.20
CA GLY A 239 10.56 4.42 2.75
C GLY A 239 10.51 3.25 3.74
N GLY A 240 10.59 3.54 5.04
CA GLY A 240 10.45 2.55 6.11
C GLY A 240 9.03 1.95 6.15
N MET A 241 8.00 2.76 6.04
CA MET A 241 6.60 2.31 6.01
C MET A 241 6.32 1.37 4.83
N ILE A 242 6.73 1.75 3.63
CA ILE A 242 6.59 0.92 2.43
C ILE A 242 7.24 -0.45 2.62
N HIS A 243 8.42 -0.49 3.24
CA HIS A 243 9.17 -1.72 3.48
C HIS A 243 8.57 -2.58 4.59
N LEU A 244 8.14 -1.98 5.69
CA LEU A 244 7.70 -2.70 6.89
C LEU A 244 6.21 -3.10 6.85
N LEU A 245 5.34 -2.30 6.25
CA LEU A 245 3.88 -2.47 6.34
C LEU A 245 3.28 -3.27 5.17
N ARG A 246 3.94 -4.38 4.81
CA ARG A 246 3.43 -5.29 3.78
C ARG A 246 2.15 -5.97 4.23
N GLY A 247 1.07 -5.75 3.52
CA GLY A 247 -0.29 -6.15 3.89
C GLY A 247 -1.20 -4.96 4.23
N MET A 248 -0.67 -3.74 4.19
CA MET A 248 -1.44 -2.50 4.29
C MET A 248 -1.37 -1.69 3.00
N HIS A 249 -2.39 -0.90 2.72
CA HIS A 249 -2.33 0.12 1.69
C HIS A 249 -1.74 1.42 2.24
N ILE A 250 -1.09 2.22 1.37
CA ILE A 250 -0.52 3.53 1.70
C ILE A 250 -0.98 4.52 0.65
N LEU A 251 -1.86 5.44 1.04
CA LEU A 251 -2.46 6.44 0.18
C LEU A 251 -1.95 7.82 0.57
N VAL A 252 -1.56 8.62 -0.42
CA VAL A 252 -1.00 9.96 -0.20
C VAL A 252 -1.74 10.96 -1.09
N PRO A 253 -2.96 11.39 -0.70
CA PRO A 253 -3.73 12.37 -1.45
C PRO A 253 -3.00 13.71 -1.53
N ARG A 254 -3.03 14.35 -2.71
CA ARG A 254 -2.44 15.68 -2.91
C ARG A 254 -3.27 16.82 -2.34
N ASN A 255 -4.57 16.60 -2.11
CA ASN A 255 -5.52 17.59 -1.62
C ASN A 255 -6.65 16.94 -0.82
N MET A 256 -7.55 17.73 -0.24
CA MET A 256 -8.59 17.22 0.66
C MET A 256 -9.81 16.64 -0.07
N VAL A 257 -10.09 17.06 -1.29
CA VAL A 257 -11.10 16.36 -2.13
C VAL A 257 -10.65 14.94 -2.41
N GLN A 258 -9.39 14.75 -2.77
CA GLN A 258 -8.85 13.41 -3.02
C GLN A 258 -8.82 12.56 -1.75
N ALA A 259 -8.45 13.15 -0.61
CA ALA A 259 -8.51 12.47 0.69
C ALA A 259 -9.93 12.02 1.03
N ALA A 260 -10.93 12.87 0.86
CA ALA A 260 -12.34 12.54 1.08
C ALA A 260 -12.78 11.35 0.21
N GLY A 261 -12.44 11.36 -1.08
CA GLY A 261 -12.75 10.25 -1.98
C GLY A 261 -12.10 8.94 -1.56
N PHE A 262 -10.87 8.97 -1.06
CA PHE A 262 -10.21 7.79 -0.50
C PHE A 262 -10.90 7.26 0.75
N TYR A 263 -11.28 8.12 1.70
CA TYR A 263 -12.04 7.67 2.87
C TYR A 263 -13.37 7.02 2.47
N ASN A 264 -14.09 7.57 1.50
CA ASN A 264 -15.32 6.99 1.00
C ASN A 264 -15.08 5.61 0.36
N THR A 265 -13.99 5.45 -0.40
CA THR A 265 -13.59 4.15 -0.96
C THR A 265 -13.25 3.15 0.13
N LEU A 266 -12.50 3.58 1.16
CA LEU A 266 -12.08 2.73 2.26
C LEU A 266 -13.23 2.30 3.18
N MET A 267 -14.37 2.98 3.17
CA MET A 267 -15.58 2.48 3.83
C MET A 267 -16.21 1.28 3.12
N ILE A 268 -15.90 1.10 1.83
CA ILE A 268 -16.40 -0.02 1.00
C ILE A 268 -15.36 -1.15 0.98
N ILE A 269 -14.08 -0.81 0.87
CA ILE A 269 -12.97 -1.75 0.76
C ILE A 269 -12.41 -2.05 2.15
N GLU A 270 -12.49 -3.32 2.58
CA GLU A 270 -12.07 -3.76 3.92
C GLU A 270 -10.58 -4.10 3.96
N GLN A 271 -9.73 -3.14 3.69
CA GLN A 271 -8.27 -3.28 3.68
C GLN A 271 -7.64 -2.35 4.72
N PRO A 272 -6.79 -2.84 5.63
CA PRO A 272 -6.01 -1.98 6.51
C PRO A 272 -5.21 -0.96 5.69
N THR A 273 -5.37 0.33 6.01
CA THR A 273 -4.84 1.40 5.16
C THR A 273 -4.32 2.57 5.98
N ILE A 274 -3.20 3.16 5.55
CA ILE A 274 -2.74 4.46 6.03
C ILE A 274 -3.07 5.51 4.97
N VAL A 275 -3.71 6.60 5.39
CA VAL A 275 -3.95 7.80 4.58
C VAL A 275 -3.08 8.91 5.13
N VAL A 276 -2.12 9.38 4.34
CA VAL A 276 -1.21 10.47 4.68
C VAL A 276 -1.73 11.75 4.03
N GLU A 277 -2.49 12.52 4.78
CA GLU A 277 -3.08 13.78 4.29
C GLU A 277 -2.01 14.87 4.14
N SER A 278 -2.17 15.71 3.11
CA SER A 278 -1.32 16.88 2.91
C SER A 278 -1.58 17.94 4.00
N LEU A 279 -0.62 18.17 4.89
CA LEU A 279 -0.81 19.13 5.99
C LEU A 279 -1.18 20.53 5.48
N ASN A 280 -0.50 21.03 4.47
CA ASN A 280 -0.81 22.33 3.89
C ASN A 280 -2.18 22.36 3.19
N GLY A 281 -2.72 21.21 2.81
CA GLY A 281 -4.02 21.04 2.17
C GLY A 281 -5.18 21.56 3.00
N TYR A 282 -5.11 21.48 4.32
CA TYR A 282 -6.19 21.95 5.21
C TYR A 282 -6.57 23.43 5.04
N ARG A 283 -5.61 24.26 4.67
CA ARG A 283 -5.78 25.71 4.50
C ARG A 283 -5.89 26.14 3.04
N LEU A 284 -5.66 25.22 2.10
CA LEU A 284 -5.84 25.52 0.68
C LEU A 284 -7.31 25.56 0.32
N LYS A 285 -7.66 26.47 -0.61
CA LYS A 285 -9.01 26.54 -1.15
C LYS A 285 -9.22 25.53 -2.24
N GLU A 286 -10.26 24.72 -2.09
CA GLU A 286 -10.67 23.73 -3.07
C GLU A 286 -12.17 23.86 -3.37
N LYS A 287 -12.57 23.54 -4.60
CA LYS A 287 -13.99 23.47 -4.98
C LYS A 287 -14.61 22.26 -4.29
N CYS A 288 -15.65 22.49 -3.47
CA CYS A 288 -16.31 21.45 -2.69
C CYS A 288 -17.26 20.63 -3.59
N PRO A 289 -17.10 19.28 -3.67
CA PRO A 289 -18.08 18.44 -4.35
C PRO A 289 -19.44 18.47 -3.64
N SER A 290 -20.53 18.38 -4.41
CA SER A 290 -21.89 18.32 -3.86
C SER A 290 -22.28 16.95 -3.30
N ASN A 291 -21.56 15.90 -3.68
CA ASN A 291 -21.80 14.50 -3.26
C ASN A 291 -20.77 13.98 -2.25
N LEU A 292 -20.47 14.80 -1.22
CA LEU A 292 -19.63 14.37 -0.09
C LEU A 292 -20.21 13.11 0.58
N GLY A 293 -19.30 12.18 0.97
CA GLY A 293 -19.67 10.87 1.54
C GLY A 293 -20.11 9.82 0.50
N GLU A 294 -20.20 10.18 -0.79
CA GLU A 294 -20.66 9.28 -1.85
C GLU A 294 -19.63 9.05 -2.95
N PHE A 295 -18.93 10.09 -3.43
CA PHE A 295 -17.91 9.93 -4.46
C PHE A 295 -16.73 9.10 -3.94
N THR A 296 -16.14 8.31 -4.83
CA THR A 296 -15.06 7.37 -4.49
C THR A 296 -13.91 7.50 -5.49
N LEU A 297 -12.75 6.97 -5.13
CA LEU A 297 -11.57 6.91 -6.00
C LEU A 297 -11.09 5.48 -6.16
N GLU A 298 -10.57 5.16 -7.35
CA GLU A 298 -9.93 3.87 -7.62
C GLU A 298 -8.56 3.81 -6.93
N LEU A 299 -8.32 2.77 -6.12
CA LEU A 299 -7.02 2.56 -5.50
C LEU A 299 -6.00 2.04 -6.53
N GLY A 300 -4.79 2.56 -6.50
CA GLY A 300 -3.73 2.19 -7.45
C GLY A 300 -3.94 2.71 -8.86
N LYS A 301 -4.76 3.72 -9.04
CA LYS A 301 -4.89 4.48 -10.28
C LYS A 301 -4.07 5.76 -10.16
N ILE A 302 -3.38 6.11 -11.24
CA ILE A 302 -2.68 7.39 -11.35
C ILE A 302 -3.59 8.47 -11.94
N GLU A 303 -3.20 9.73 -11.77
CA GLU A 303 -3.85 10.84 -12.45
C GLU A 303 -2.83 11.68 -13.22
N ILE A 304 -3.12 11.97 -14.50
CA ILE A 304 -2.29 12.85 -15.31
C ILE A 304 -2.80 14.28 -15.09
N LEU A 305 -2.02 15.07 -14.38
CA LEU A 305 -2.36 16.45 -14.02
C LEU A 305 -2.05 17.45 -15.13
N MET A 306 -1.03 17.15 -15.92
CA MET A 306 -0.61 17.94 -17.09
C MET A 306 -0.15 16.98 -18.18
N GLN A 307 -0.63 17.19 -19.40
CA GLN A 307 -0.16 16.46 -20.58
C GLN A 307 1.14 17.06 -21.08
N GLY A 308 2.07 16.20 -21.51
CA GLY A 308 3.36 16.62 -22.06
C GLY A 308 4.00 15.58 -22.96
N THR A 309 5.07 15.96 -23.65
CA THR A 309 5.74 15.13 -24.65
C THR A 309 7.23 14.95 -24.43
N ASP A 310 7.89 15.79 -23.62
CA ASP A 310 9.34 15.80 -23.54
C ASP A 310 9.89 15.00 -22.37
N ILE A 311 9.15 14.96 -21.25
CA ILE A 311 9.55 14.24 -20.04
C ILE A 311 8.32 13.86 -19.20
N THR A 312 8.31 12.65 -18.67
CA THR A 312 7.37 12.21 -17.64
C THR A 312 7.93 12.54 -16.26
N VAL A 313 7.17 13.33 -15.50
CA VAL A 313 7.49 13.68 -14.12
C VAL A 313 6.47 13.01 -13.19
N VAL A 314 6.98 12.16 -12.31
CA VAL A 314 6.17 11.36 -11.38
C VAL A 314 6.37 11.88 -9.97
N SER A 315 5.29 12.13 -9.25
CA SER A 315 5.31 12.58 -7.86
C SER A 315 4.01 12.21 -7.15
N TYR A 316 3.86 12.58 -5.88
CA TYR A 316 2.70 12.31 -5.05
C TYR A 316 2.54 13.39 -3.96
N GLY A 317 1.35 13.44 -3.35
CA GLY A 317 1.06 14.29 -2.20
C GLY A 317 1.28 15.79 -2.46
N SER A 318 1.74 16.51 -1.45
CA SER A 318 1.91 17.98 -1.47
C SER A 318 2.96 18.45 -2.48
N THR A 319 3.94 17.63 -2.82
CA THR A 319 5.02 17.94 -3.76
C THR A 319 4.51 18.26 -5.17
N LEU A 320 3.38 17.68 -5.55
CA LEU A 320 2.77 17.87 -6.88
C LEU A 320 2.44 19.33 -7.18
N ARG A 321 2.08 20.14 -6.17
CA ARG A 321 1.83 21.55 -6.37
C ARG A 321 3.08 22.29 -6.83
N ILE A 322 4.23 21.95 -6.23
CA ILE A 322 5.52 22.52 -6.61
C ILE A 322 5.91 22.05 -8.02
N VAL A 323 5.71 20.78 -8.32
CA VAL A 323 5.96 20.20 -9.66
C VAL A 323 5.11 20.90 -10.72
N GLN A 324 3.82 21.12 -10.48
CA GLN A 324 2.95 21.83 -11.41
C GLN A 324 3.37 23.29 -11.63
N GLU A 325 3.80 23.99 -10.59
CA GLU A 325 4.29 25.35 -10.72
C GLU A 325 5.60 25.39 -11.53
N ALA A 326 6.54 24.49 -11.23
CA ALA A 326 7.78 24.37 -11.99
C ALA A 326 7.50 24.02 -13.47
N SER A 327 6.55 23.11 -13.73
CA SER A 327 6.16 22.70 -15.08
C SER A 327 5.62 23.87 -15.92
N LYS A 328 4.81 24.75 -15.32
CA LYS A 328 4.31 25.97 -16.00
C LYS A 328 5.45 26.91 -16.42
N ARG A 329 6.47 27.05 -15.57
CA ARG A 329 7.67 27.86 -15.89
C ARG A 329 8.49 27.23 -17.00
N LEU A 330 8.67 25.91 -16.98
CA LEU A 330 9.42 25.17 -18.01
C LEU A 330 8.69 25.17 -19.36
N GLN A 331 7.35 25.14 -19.35
CA GLN A 331 6.56 25.27 -20.56
C GLN A 331 6.81 26.63 -21.26
N GLN A 332 7.06 27.71 -20.53
CA GLN A 332 7.45 29.02 -21.10
C GLN A 332 8.82 28.96 -21.76
N ALA A 333 9.69 28.04 -21.33
CA ALA A 333 11.00 27.77 -21.95
C ALA A 333 10.92 26.71 -23.07
N GLY A 334 9.72 26.30 -23.49
CA GLY A 334 9.51 25.34 -24.58
C GLY A 334 9.65 23.89 -24.19
N ILE A 335 9.65 23.57 -22.87
CA ILE A 335 9.74 22.18 -22.40
C ILE A 335 8.35 21.69 -21.97
N SER A 336 7.85 20.64 -22.63
CA SER A 336 6.52 20.05 -22.41
C SER A 336 6.60 18.89 -21.44
N ILE A 337 6.09 19.09 -20.21
CA ILE A 337 6.17 18.11 -19.11
C ILE A 337 4.84 17.41 -18.91
N GLU A 338 4.87 16.07 -18.88
CA GLU A 338 3.76 15.28 -18.40
C GLU A 338 3.89 15.06 -16.89
N VAL A 339 2.94 15.59 -16.13
CA VAL A 339 2.92 15.49 -14.66
C VAL A 339 1.95 14.42 -14.22
N ILE A 340 2.45 13.44 -13.49
CA ILE A 340 1.67 12.29 -12.97
C ILE A 340 1.63 12.32 -11.46
N ASP A 341 0.40 12.26 -10.92
CA ASP A 341 0.10 11.99 -9.53
C ASP A 341 -0.11 10.49 -9.30
N ILE A 342 0.74 9.87 -8.49
CA ILE A 342 0.63 8.44 -8.17
C ILE A 342 -0.57 8.17 -7.25
N GLN A 343 -0.94 9.10 -6.37
CA GLN A 343 -2.01 9.01 -5.39
C GLN A 343 -1.84 7.89 -4.34
N CYS A 344 -1.44 6.71 -4.79
CA CYS A 344 -1.26 5.52 -3.96
C CYS A 344 0.16 4.98 -4.12
N LEU A 345 0.91 4.87 -3.03
CA LEU A 345 2.19 4.17 -3.03
C LEU A 345 1.99 2.66 -2.98
N ILE A 346 1.00 2.20 -2.20
CA ILE A 346 0.53 0.81 -2.16
C ILE A 346 -1.00 0.84 -2.17
N PRO A 347 -1.68 0.26 -3.18
CA PRO A 347 -1.13 -0.36 -4.40
C PRO A 347 -0.59 0.68 -5.39
N PHE A 348 0.47 0.31 -6.12
CA PHE A 348 1.15 1.19 -7.07
C PHE A 348 0.65 0.92 -8.50
N ASP A 349 0.22 1.94 -9.21
CA ASP A 349 -0.10 1.97 -10.66
C ASP A 349 -0.52 0.61 -11.25
N LEU A 350 -1.69 0.11 -10.82
CA LEU A 350 -2.16 -1.25 -11.12
C LEU A 350 -2.35 -1.53 -12.62
N LYS A 351 -2.54 -0.48 -13.43
CA LYS A 351 -2.77 -0.56 -14.88
C LYS A 351 -1.53 -0.19 -15.71
N GLU A 352 -0.38 0.02 -15.05
CA GLU A 352 0.90 0.38 -15.68
C GLU A 352 0.80 1.60 -16.61
N GLU A 353 0.04 2.62 -16.17
CA GLU A 353 -0.21 3.80 -16.98
C GLU A 353 1.01 4.73 -17.03
N ILE A 354 1.87 4.72 -15.99
CA ILE A 354 3.14 5.46 -16.01
C ILE A 354 4.06 4.93 -17.11
N ARG A 355 4.09 3.62 -17.33
CA ARG A 355 4.86 3.02 -18.44
C ARG A 355 4.42 3.55 -19.80
N LYS A 356 3.11 3.77 -20.01
CA LYS A 356 2.58 4.35 -21.25
C LYS A 356 3.04 5.80 -21.46
N SER A 357 3.08 6.58 -20.38
CA SER A 357 3.60 7.94 -20.39
C SER A 357 5.10 7.96 -20.76
N VAL A 358 5.91 7.12 -20.11
CA VAL A 358 7.34 7.04 -20.40
C VAL A 358 7.60 6.55 -21.83
N ALA A 359 6.77 5.64 -22.38
CA ALA A 359 6.89 5.23 -23.78
C ALA A 359 6.66 6.38 -24.78
N LYS A 360 5.94 7.42 -24.38
CA LYS A 360 5.71 8.64 -25.17
C LYS A 360 6.86 9.64 -25.06
N THR A 361 7.39 9.82 -23.83
CA THR A 361 8.36 10.90 -23.53
C THR A 361 9.82 10.43 -23.55
N ASN A 362 10.06 9.14 -23.40
CA ASN A 362 11.37 8.48 -23.30
C ASN A 362 12.30 9.01 -22.18
N ARG A 363 11.76 9.83 -21.27
CA ARG A 363 12.50 10.44 -20.15
C ARG A 363 11.67 10.39 -18.89
N LEU A 364 12.33 10.07 -17.78
CA LEU A 364 11.69 9.89 -16.47
C LEU A 364 12.40 10.72 -15.40
N LEU A 365 11.62 11.54 -14.70
CA LEU A 365 12.00 12.25 -13.48
C LEU A 365 11.05 11.87 -12.36
N ILE A 366 11.58 11.48 -11.21
CA ILE A 366 10.82 11.27 -9.99
C ILE A 366 11.12 12.41 -9.02
N VAL A 367 10.10 13.07 -8.54
CA VAL A 367 10.24 14.18 -7.56
C VAL A 367 9.63 13.75 -6.25
N ASP A 368 10.44 13.79 -5.20
CA ASP A 368 10.09 13.37 -3.86
C ASP A 368 10.54 14.42 -2.85
N GLU A 369 9.72 14.78 -1.91
CA GLU A 369 10.15 15.70 -0.84
C GLU A 369 10.94 15.01 0.27
N ASP A 370 10.96 13.67 0.28
CA ASP A 370 11.73 12.88 1.23
C ASP A 370 13.24 12.90 0.89
N VAL A 371 14.05 12.39 1.80
CA VAL A 371 15.49 12.21 1.59
C VAL A 371 15.78 11.07 0.61
N PRO A 372 17.01 10.98 0.03
CA PRO A 372 17.38 9.86 -0.81
C PRO A 372 17.18 8.52 -0.09
N GLY A 373 16.60 7.54 -0.79
CA GLY A 373 16.25 6.24 -0.21
C GLY A 373 14.82 6.16 0.34
N GLY A 374 14.04 7.24 0.27
CA GLY A 374 12.62 7.27 0.61
C GLY A 374 11.73 6.59 -0.43
N ALA A 375 10.51 7.10 -0.58
CA ALA A 375 9.52 6.54 -1.52
C ALA A 375 10.00 6.55 -2.97
N SER A 376 10.83 7.52 -3.37
CA SER A 376 11.40 7.59 -4.72
C SER A 376 12.19 6.36 -5.13
N SER A 377 12.89 5.70 -4.21
CA SER A 377 13.60 4.45 -4.48
C SER A 377 12.64 3.30 -4.79
N TYR A 378 11.56 3.20 -4.04
CA TYR A 378 10.49 2.22 -4.30
C TYR A 378 9.81 2.50 -5.66
N ILE A 379 9.45 3.75 -5.94
CA ILE A 379 8.84 4.16 -7.22
C ILE A 379 9.76 3.78 -8.39
N LEU A 380 11.05 4.08 -8.28
CA LEU A 380 12.04 3.73 -9.30
C LEU A 380 12.09 2.21 -9.53
N GLN A 381 12.13 1.42 -8.46
CA GLN A 381 12.11 -0.04 -8.56
C GLN A 381 10.84 -0.56 -9.24
N GLN A 382 9.66 -0.03 -8.86
CA GLN A 382 8.41 -0.43 -9.50
C GLN A 382 8.42 -0.14 -11.01
N LEU A 383 8.91 1.01 -11.42
CA LEU A 383 8.95 1.40 -12.83
C LEU A 383 10.01 0.60 -13.61
N ILE A 384 11.25 0.53 -13.11
CA ILE A 384 12.36 -0.10 -13.82
C ILE A 384 12.22 -1.63 -13.87
N GLU A 385 11.97 -2.27 -12.72
CA GLU A 385 11.98 -3.74 -12.60
C GLU A 385 10.60 -4.36 -12.87
N LYS A 386 9.53 -3.79 -12.31
CA LYS A 386 8.20 -4.42 -12.39
C LYS A 386 7.46 -4.05 -13.66
N GLN A 387 7.50 -2.78 -14.07
CA GLN A 387 6.85 -2.31 -15.29
C GLN A 387 7.80 -2.33 -16.52
N ASN A 388 9.07 -2.74 -16.34
CA ASN A 388 10.07 -2.83 -17.42
C ASN A 388 10.17 -1.54 -18.25
N VAL A 389 10.33 -0.40 -17.57
CA VAL A 389 10.41 0.92 -18.18
C VAL A 389 11.82 1.19 -18.77
N PHE A 390 12.87 0.52 -18.27
CA PHE A 390 14.25 0.78 -18.66
C PHE A 390 14.48 0.79 -20.19
N PRO A 391 13.97 -0.17 -20.98
CA PRO A 391 14.17 -0.18 -22.44
C PRO A 391 13.52 1.00 -23.19
N LEU A 392 12.66 1.76 -22.53
CA LEU A 392 11.96 2.90 -23.12
C LEU A 392 12.70 4.23 -22.94
N LEU A 393 13.77 4.23 -22.13
CA LEU A 393 14.46 5.46 -21.73
C LEU A 393 15.62 5.80 -22.68
N ASP A 394 15.70 7.07 -23.09
CA ASP A 394 16.82 7.65 -23.82
C ASP A 394 18.05 7.90 -22.92
N SER A 395 17.82 8.05 -21.62
CA SER A 395 18.86 8.35 -20.64
C SER A 395 18.48 7.78 -19.27
N ALA A 396 19.46 7.71 -18.36
CA ALA A 396 19.20 7.27 -16.98
C ALA A 396 18.12 8.14 -16.31
N PRO A 397 17.14 7.53 -15.64
CA PRO A 397 16.11 8.28 -14.90
C PRO A 397 16.77 9.13 -13.83
N LYS A 398 16.16 10.26 -13.49
CA LYS A 398 16.65 11.18 -12.46
C LYS A 398 15.69 11.22 -11.29
N LEU A 399 16.26 11.45 -10.11
CA LEU A 399 15.56 11.67 -8.86
C LEU A 399 15.87 13.10 -8.38
N VAL A 400 14.83 13.83 -8.01
CA VAL A 400 14.94 15.09 -7.26
C VAL A 400 14.35 14.83 -5.90
N SER A 401 15.17 14.91 -4.86
CA SER A 401 14.78 14.68 -3.47
C SER A 401 15.35 15.74 -2.56
N ALA A 402 14.89 15.79 -1.31
CA ALA A 402 15.50 16.63 -0.30
C ALA A 402 16.95 16.19 -0.03
N LYS A 403 17.75 17.09 0.56
CA LYS A 403 19.09 16.71 1.03
C LYS A 403 18.98 15.69 2.16
N ALA A 404 19.93 14.76 2.25
CA ALA A 404 20.04 13.80 3.35
C ALA A 404 20.45 14.51 4.65
N HIS A 405 19.56 15.32 5.18
CA HIS A 405 19.74 16.16 6.37
C HIS A 405 18.43 16.26 7.14
N ARG A 406 18.50 16.49 8.44
CA ARG A 406 17.33 16.89 9.22
C ARG A 406 16.81 18.23 8.74
N PRO A 407 15.48 18.43 8.66
CA PRO A 407 14.89 19.71 8.25
C PRO A 407 15.18 20.81 9.25
#